data_5d971706cba0eb83cf5a8203df355a13
#
_entry.id   5d971706cba0eb83cf5a8203df355a13
#
_cell.length_a   1.000
_cell.length_b   1.000
_cell.length_c   1.000
_cell.angle_alpha   90.00
_cell.angle_beta   90.00
_cell.angle_gamma   90.00
#
_symmetry.space_group_name_H-M   'P 1'
#
loop_
_entity.id
_entity.type
_entity.pdbx_description
1 polymer ?
#
loop_
_entity_poly.entity_id
_entity_poly.type
_entity_poly.pdbx_seq_one_letter_code
_entity_poly.pdbx_strand_id
1 'polypeptide(L)'
;MSMPSPRKNPPIKMEDMLIGALLRVPAQAIHRRIIHELNAAGFKELREPHMAVLQFPGPDGVRPSALAERAGMSKQAMNQLLRSLEGFGYIARSDVPDEGRARIIRFTKRGRAAYSKIHDILRDIEREWSAELGPARFAQLKELLCRIWNSALVH
;
A
#
# COMPACT_ATOMS: atom_id res chain seq x y z
N MET A 1 -21.33 11.24 -42.16
CA MET A 1 -20.64 10.12 -41.50
C MET A 1 -20.98 10.22 -39.99
N SER A 2 -21.96 9.41 -39.55
CA SER A 2 -22.37 9.40 -38.13
C SER A 2 -21.34 8.60 -37.34
N MET A 3 -20.76 9.23 -36.31
CA MET A 3 -19.91 8.55 -35.35
C MET A 3 -20.76 7.55 -34.52
N PRO A 4 -20.30 6.31 -34.32
CA PRO A 4 -21.02 5.36 -33.48
C PRO A 4 -21.05 5.88 -32.03
N SER A 5 -22.23 5.93 -31.44
CA SER A 5 -22.41 6.24 -30.01
C SER A 5 -21.56 5.31 -29.15
N PRO A 6 -20.93 5.81 -28.07
CA PRO A 6 -20.17 4.98 -27.15
C PRO A 6 -21.10 3.89 -26.58
N ARG A 7 -20.73 2.64 -26.78
CA ARG A 7 -21.45 1.49 -26.19
C ARG A 7 -21.42 1.67 -24.66
N LYS A 8 -22.55 1.98 -24.06
CA LYS A 8 -22.72 1.88 -22.62
C LYS A 8 -22.48 0.43 -22.22
N ASN A 9 -21.41 0.17 -21.50
CA ASN A 9 -21.21 -1.15 -20.91
C ASN A 9 -22.44 -1.47 -20.02
N PRO A 10 -22.96 -2.70 -20.06
CA PRO A 10 -24.06 -3.10 -19.17
C PRO A 10 -23.62 -2.92 -17.71
N PRO A 11 -24.54 -2.58 -16.80
CA PRO A 11 -24.22 -2.45 -15.39
C PRO A 11 -23.70 -3.80 -14.87
N ILE A 12 -22.53 -3.75 -14.21
CA ILE A 12 -21.95 -4.94 -13.57
C ILE A 12 -22.80 -5.28 -12.34
N LYS A 13 -23.35 -6.49 -12.30
CA LYS A 13 -24.04 -6.98 -11.11
C LYS A 13 -23.01 -7.37 -10.07
N MET A 14 -23.15 -6.82 -8.85
CA MET A 14 -22.21 -7.07 -7.75
C MET A 14 -22.12 -8.56 -7.37
N GLU A 15 -23.21 -9.30 -7.51
CA GLU A 15 -23.30 -10.74 -7.26
C GLU A 15 -22.46 -11.60 -8.20
N ASP A 16 -22.14 -11.07 -9.40
CA ASP A 16 -21.31 -11.77 -10.39
C ASP A 16 -19.82 -11.44 -10.26
N MET A 17 -19.44 -10.58 -9.29
CA MET A 17 -18.05 -10.18 -9.10
C MET A 17 -17.22 -11.24 -8.39
N LEU A 18 -16.11 -11.62 -9.03
CA LEU A 18 -15.13 -12.50 -8.42
C LEU A 18 -14.30 -11.78 -7.35
N ILE A 19 -13.80 -12.55 -6.39
CA ILE A 19 -13.08 -12.06 -5.21
C ILE A 19 -11.89 -11.13 -5.57
N GLY A 20 -11.19 -11.40 -6.68
CA GLY A 20 -10.09 -10.55 -7.13
C GLY A 20 -10.50 -9.11 -7.44
N ALA A 21 -11.68 -8.91 -8.04
CA ALA A 21 -12.22 -7.58 -8.30
C ALA A 21 -12.70 -6.91 -6.99
N LEU A 22 -13.35 -7.68 -6.11
CA LEU A 22 -13.83 -7.20 -4.81
C LEU A 22 -12.68 -6.74 -3.90
N LEU A 23 -11.52 -7.37 -3.98
CA LEU A 23 -10.33 -6.95 -3.22
C LEU A 23 -9.61 -5.77 -3.90
N ARG A 24 -9.45 -5.82 -5.23
CA ARG A 24 -8.68 -4.82 -5.98
C ARG A 24 -9.28 -3.43 -5.93
N VAL A 25 -10.60 -3.31 -6.13
CA VAL A 25 -11.25 -1.99 -6.20
C VAL A 25 -11.19 -1.24 -4.86
N PRO A 26 -11.52 -1.86 -3.71
CA PRO A 26 -11.30 -1.23 -2.40
C PRO A 26 -9.85 -0.88 -2.12
N ALA A 27 -8.89 -1.78 -2.44
CA ALA A 27 -7.47 -1.52 -2.24
C ALA A 27 -6.98 -0.29 -3.02
N GLN A 28 -7.40 -0.16 -4.29
CA GLN A 28 -7.09 1.03 -5.09
C GLN A 28 -7.71 2.30 -4.51
N ALA A 29 -8.92 2.23 -3.96
CA ALA A 29 -9.57 3.38 -3.31
C ALA A 29 -8.81 3.81 -2.05
N ILE A 30 -8.36 2.86 -1.24
CA ILE A 30 -7.50 3.11 -0.07
C ILE A 30 -6.21 3.82 -0.50
N HIS A 31 -5.50 3.30 -1.50
CA HIS A 31 -4.25 3.90 -1.98
C HIS A 31 -4.44 5.32 -2.50
N ARG A 32 -5.49 5.56 -3.30
CA ARG A 32 -5.80 6.93 -3.78
C ARG A 32 -6.06 7.89 -2.63
N ARG A 33 -6.81 7.48 -1.62
CA ARG A 33 -7.08 8.30 -0.44
C ARG A 33 -5.81 8.59 0.35
N ILE A 34 -4.97 7.58 0.60
CA ILE A 34 -3.69 7.76 1.28
C ILE A 34 -2.84 8.80 0.55
N ILE A 35 -2.67 8.68 -0.76
CA ILE A 35 -1.86 9.62 -1.55
C ILE A 35 -2.47 11.04 -1.50
N HIS A 36 -3.78 11.16 -1.65
CA HIS A 36 -4.46 12.45 -1.58
C HIS A 36 -4.20 13.15 -0.23
N GLU A 37 -4.42 12.46 0.88
CA GLU A 37 -4.26 13.02 2.21
C GLU A 37 -2.79 13.26 2.59
N LEU A 38 -1.87 12.41 2.15
CA LEU A 38 -0.43 12.63 2.31
C LEU A 38 0.02 13.90 1.59
N ASN A 39 -0.42 14.09 0.34
CA ASN A 39 -0.08 15.29 -0.42
C ASN A 39 -0.66 16.56 0.24
N ALA A 40 -1.88 16.50 0.74
CA ALA A 40 -2.50 17.59 1.49
C ALA A 40 -1.76 17.91 2.81
N ALA A 41 -1.18 16.89 3.45
CA ALA A 41 -0.37 17.04 4.66
C ALA A 41 1.09 17.48 4.41
N GLY A 42 1.47 17.76 3.16
CA GLY A 42 2.80 18.27 2.81
C GLY A 42 3.81 17.22 2.31
N PHE A 43 3.40 15.96 2.19
CA PHE A 43 4.24 14.88 1.60
C PHE A 43 3.99 14.79 0.09
N LYS A 44 4.23 15.88 -0.62
CA LYS A 44 3.82 16.09 -2.03
C LYS A 44 4.55 15.22 -3.05
N GLU A 45 5.70 14.67 -2.70
CA GLU A 45 6.51 13.82 -3.58
C GLU A 45 6.02 12.36 -3.59
N LEU A 46 5.23 11.97 -2.59
CA LEU A 46 4.73 10.60 -2.51
C LEU A 46 3.68 10.33 -3.59
N ARG A 47 3.81 9.18 -4.24
CA ARG A 47 2.95 8.67 -5.31
C ARG A 47 2.59 7.22 -5.04
N GLU A 48 1.59 6.72 -5.75
CA GLU A 48 1.09 5.35 -5.59
C GLU A 48 2.19 4.27 -5.64
N PRO A 49 3.20 4.29 -6.54
CA PRO A 49 4.26 3.30 -6.54
C PRO A 49 5.06 3.22 -5.23
N HIS A 50 5.18 4.33 -4.49
CA HIS A 50 5.88 4.35 -3.20
C HIS A 50 5.14 3.53 -2.13
N MET A 51 3.84 3.25 -2.31
CA MET A 51 3.07 2.43 -1.39
C MET A 51 3.59 0.98 -1.33
N ALA A 52 4.23 0.49 -2.39
CA ALA A 52 4.91 -0.81 -2.37
C ALA A 52 6.02 -0.90 -1.29
N VAL A 53 6.60 0.24 -0.92
CA VAL A 53 7.62 0.34 0.13
C VAL A 53 7.01 0.73 1.48
N LEU A 54 6.05 1.65 1.48
CA LEU A 54 5.52 2.28 2.70
C LEU A 54 4.32 1.56 3.31
N GLN A 55 3.80 0.51 2.67
CA GLN A 55 2.72 -0.31 3.23
C GLN A 55 3.22 -1.21 4.37
N PHE A 56 2.28 -1.72 5.16
CA PHE A 56 2.58 -2.65 6.25
C PHE A 56 3.05 -4.04 5.73
N PRO A 57 4.05 -4.65 6.36
CA PRO A 57 4.95 -4.07 7.35
C PRO A 57 5.92 -3.08 6.69
N GLY A 58 6.23 -1.97 7.38
CA GLY A 58 7.07 -0.92 6.84
C GLY A 58 8.52 -1.35 6.53
N PRO A 59 9.28 -0.48 5.85
CA PRO A 59 10.61 -0.80 5.38
C PRO A 59 11.70 -0.69 6.46
N ASP A 60 11.40 -0.17 7.64
CA ASP A 60 12.42 0.13 8.65
C ASP A 60 13.12 -1.13 9.16
N GLY A 61 14.44 -1.17 9.05
CA GLY A 61 15.23 -2.33 9.42
C GLY A 61 15.22 -3.48 8.39
N VAL A 62 14.64 -3.28 7.21
CA VAL A 62 14.47 -4.33 6.19
C VAL A 62 15.50 -4.18 5.07
N ARG A 63 15.96 -5.29 4.52
CA ARG A 63 16.85 -5.29 3.34
C ARG A 63 16.05 -4.99 2.07
N PRO A 64 16.63 -4.27 1.09
CA PRO A 64 15.98 -4.00 -0.19
C PRO A 64 15.48 -5.24 -0.92
N SER A 65 16.22 -6.35 -0.84
CA SER A 65 15.83 -7.63 -1.47
C SER A 65 14.55 -8.22 -0.86
N ALA A 66 14.41 -8.13 0.46
CA ALA A 66 13.20 -8.59 1.16
C ALA A 66 11.98 -7.70 0.84
N LEU A 67 12.18 -6.39 0.66
CA LEU A 67 11.12 -5.50 0.19
C LEU A 67 10.66 -5.82 -1.24
N ALA A 68 11.61 -6.12 -2.13
CA ALA A 68 11.31 -6.53 -3.49
C ALA A 68 10.47 -7.82 -3.53
N GLU A 69 10.86 -8.82 -2.73
CA GLU A 69 10.13 -10.08 -2.60
C GLU A 69 8.70 -9.86 -2.07
N ARG A 70 8.54 -9.11 -0.97
CA ARG A 70 7.22 -8.76 -0.40
C ARG A 70 6.30 -8.06 -1.39
N ALA A 71 6.86 -7.17 -2.21
CA ALA A 71 6.10 -6.39 -3.19
C ALA A 71 5.87 -7.13 -4.52
N GLY A 72 6.42 -8.33 -4.69
CA GLY A 72 6.37 -9.06 -5.95
C GLY A 72 7.05 -8.30 -7.10
N MET A 73 8.12 -7.54 -6.80
CA MET A 73 8.83 -6.69 -7.75
C MET A 73 10.24 -7.19 -8.02
N SER A 74 10.81 -6.79 -9.17
CA SER A 74 12.24 -7.00 -9.41
C SER A 74 13.10 -6.17 -8.44
N LYS A 75 14.30 -6.65 -8.14
CA LYS A 75 15.27 -5.91 -7.31
C LYS A 75 15.59 -4.54 -7.91
N GLN A 76 15.64 -4.44 -9.25
CA GLN A 76 15.90 -3.19 -9.96
C GLN A 76 14.75 -2.18 -9.74
N ALA A 77 13.50 -2.60 -9.92
CA ALA A 77 12.33 -1.75 -9.69
C ALA A 77 12.24 -1.27 -8.24
N MET A 78 12.44 -2.18 -7.29
CA MET A 78 12.49 -1.82 -5.86
C MET A 78 13.61 -0.81 -5.57
N ASN A 79 14.81 -1.03 -6.09
CA ASN A 79 15.93 -0.08 -5.88
C ASN A 79 15.65 1.30 -6.49
N GLN A 80 14.90 1.39 -7.57
CA GLN A 80 14.49 2.66 -8.16
C GLN A 80 13.54 3.41 -7.22
N LEU A 81 12.54 2.74 -6.64
CA LEU A 81 11.64 3.32 -5.64
C LEU A 81 12.40 3.78 -4.40
N LEU A 82 13.31 2.96 -3.91
CA LEU A 82 14.14 3.30 -2.74
C LEU A 82 15.02 4.51 -2.98
N ARG A 83 15.64 4.65 -4.16
CA ARG A 83 16.41 5.86 -4.53
C ARG A 83 15.54 7.10 -4.56
N SER A 84 14.32 6.98 -5.08
CA SER A 84 13.35 8.08 -5.11
C SER A 84 12.99 8.53 -3.68
N LEU A 85 12.62 7.59 -2.80
CA LEU A 85 12.30 7.89 -1.40
C LEU A 85 13.50 8.43 -0.62
N GLU A 86 14.71 7.95 -0.90
CA GLU A 86 15.96 8.45 -0.32
C GLU A 86 16.25 9.88 -0.77
N GLY A 87 16.11 10.15 -2.08
CA GLY A 87 16.27 11.49 -2.65
C GLY A 87 15.27 12.52 -2.11
N PHE A 88 14.07 12.10 -1.77
CA PHE A 88 13.04 12.94 -1.12
C PHE A 88 13.20 13.01 0.41
N GLY A 89 14.18 12.31 0.98
CA GLY A 89 14.48 12.35 2.41
C GLY A 89 13.52 11.58 3.30
N TYR A 90 12.82 10.57 2.77
CA TYR A 90 11.93 9.72 3.57
C TYR A 90 12.64 8.54 4.21
N ILE A 91 13.67 8.03 3.56
CA ILE A 91 14.48 6.91 4.04
C ILE A 91 15.97 7.21 3.90
N ALA A 92 16.76 6.43 4.61
CA ALA A 92 18.22 6.35 4.44
C ALA A 92 18.63 4.88 4.41
N ARG A 93 19.78 4.58 3.82
CA ARG A 93 20.39 3.25 3.87
C ARG A 93 21.48 3.24 4.91
N SER A 94 21.41 2.28 5.82
CA SER A 94 22.42 2.07 6.85
C SER A 94 23.10 0.73 6.65
N ASP A 95 24.41 0.70 6.88
CA ASP A 95 25.14 -0.56 6.90
C ASP A 95 24.72 -1.37 8.13
N VAL A 96 24.68 -2.69 7.97
CA VAL A 96 24.42 -3.60 9.08
C VAL A 96 25.77 -3.90 9.74
N PRO A 97 25.93 -3.61 11.04
CA PRO A 97 27.12 -4.06 11.78
C PRO A 97 27.28 -5.57 11.63
N ASP A 98 28.51 -6.02 11.45
CA ASP A 98 28.93 -7.43 11.38
C ASP A 98 28.47 -8.24 10.14
N GLU A 99 27.72 -7.64 9.20
CA GLU A 99 27.27 -8.32 7.98
C GLU A 99 27.94 -7.80 6.68
N GLY A 100 29.12 -7.23 6.76
CA GLY A 100 29.88 -6.74 5.61
C GLY A 100 29.18 -5.60 4.88
N ARG A 101 28.90 -5.77 3.55
CA ARG A 101 28.25 -4.74 2.73
C ARG A 101 26.72 -4.77 2.76
N ALA A 102 26.11 -5.52 3.66
CA ALA A 102 24.66 -5.59 3.78
C ALA A 102 24.11 -4.23 4.24
N ARG A 103 23.07 -3.76 3.57
CA ARG A 103 22.41 -2.50 3.90
C ARG A 103 20.95 -2.75 4.24
N ILE A 104 20.47 -2.02 5.22
CA ILE A 104 19.05 -1.99 5.60
C ILE A 104 18.48 -0.60 5.39
N ILE A 105 17.18 -0.55 5.22
CA ILE A 105 16.45 0.69 5.12
C ILE A 105 16.15 1.22 6.52
N ARG A 106 16.30 2.52 6.72
CA ARG A 106 15.90 3.23 7.93
C ARG A 106 15.01 4.41 7.59
N PHE A 107 13.96 4.61 8.35
CA PHE A 107 13.19 5.84 8.25
C PHE A 107 13.99 7.03 8.74
N THR A 108 13.92 8.14 8.02
CA THR A 108 14.25 9.47 8.54
C THR A 108 13.12 9.96 9.46
N LYS A 109 13.31 11.11 10.11
CA LYS A 109 12.22 11.78 10.84
C LYS A 109 11.02 12.06 9.94
N ARG A 110 11.26 12.52 8.70
CA ARG A 110 10.22 12.79 7.70
C ARG A 110 9.52 11.50 7.27
N GLY A 111 10.26 10.42 7.07
CA GLY A 111 9.71 9.11 6.72
C GLY A 111 8.82 8.54 7.80
N ARG A 112 9.24 8.64 9.07
CA ARG A 112 8.38 8.23 10.20
C ARG A 112 7.10 9.04 10.29
N ALA A 113 7.17 10.36 10.06
CA ALA A 113 5.98 11.21 10.06
C ALA A 113 5.01 10.83 8.94
N ALA A 114 5.50 10.58 7.72
CA ALA A 114 4.67 10.12 6.61
C ALA A 114 4.04 8.75 6.89
N TYR A 115 4.82 7.80 7.41
CA TYR A 115 4.34 6.47 7.76
C TYR A 115 3.29 6.50 8.88
N SER A 116 3.48 7.32 9.91
CA SER A 116 2.48 7.55 10.95
C SER A 116 1.18 8.12 10.36
N LYS A 117 1.29 9.09 9.46
CA LYS A 117 0.12 9.66 8.77
C LYS A 117 -0.64 8.61 7.95
N ILE A 118 0.06 7.71 7.26
CA ILE A 118 -0.57 6.58 6.56
C ILE A 118 -1.43 5.75 7.52
N HIS A 119 -0.88 5.41 8.70
CA HIS A 119 -1.62 4.64 9.70
C HIS A 119 -2.84 5.39 10.25
N ASP A 120 -2.76 6.70 10.42
CA ASP A 120 -3.91 7.50 10.85
C ASP A 120 -5.01 7.47 9.80
N ILE A 121 -4.66 7.65 8.52
CA ILE A 121 -5.60 7.57 7.40
C ILE A 121 -6.27 6.18 7.33
N LEU A 122 -5.50 5.12 7.50
CA LEU A 122 -6.03 3.76 7.52
C LEU A 122 -7.00 3.53 8.67
N ARG A 123 -6.71 4.06 9.88
CA ARG A 123 -7.65 3.99 11.01
C ARG A 123 -8.93 4.76 10.75
N ASP A 124 -8.85 5.90 10.05
CA ASP A 124 -10.03 6.67 9.65
C ASP A 124 -10.91 5.87 8.69
N ILE A 125 -10.31 5.25 7.68
CA ILE A 125 -11.01 4.35 6.74
C ILE A 125 -11.65 3.18 7.49
N GLU A 126 -10.95 2.55 8.42
CA GLU A 126 -11.50 1.47 9.24
C GLU A 126 -12.71 1.92 10.07
N ARG A 127 -12.66 3.12 10.66
CA ARG A 127 -13.79 3.68 11.41
C ARG A 127 -15.01 3.92 10.51
N GLU A 128 -14.79 4.47 9.32
CA GLU A 128 -15.86 4.73 8.35
C GLU A 128 -16.51 3.42 7.87
N TRP A 129 -15.70 2.43 7.51
CA TRP A 129 -16.23 1.12 7.08
C TRP A 129 -16.89 0.36 8.22
N SER A 130 -16.37 0.46 9.44
CA SER A 130 -17.01 -0.11 10.62
C SER A 130 -18.37 0.53 10.90
N ALA A 131 -18.50 1.83 10.70
CA ALA A 131 -19.77 2.53 10.84
C ALA A 131 -20.79 2.14 9.76
N GLU A 132 -20.32 1.95 8.51
CA GLU A 132 -21.18 1.58 7.38
C GLU A 132 -21.66 0.11 7.47
N LEU A 133 -20.76 -0.82 7.76
CA LEU A 133 -21.05 -2.25 7.79
C LEU A 133 -21.64 -2.74 9.12
N GLY A 134 -21.43 -1.98 10.19
CA GLY A 134 -21.61 -2.38 11.57
C GLY A 134 -20.35 -3.02 12.16
N PRO A 135 -20.02 -2.73 13.44
CA PRO A 135 -18.76 -3.15 14.06
C PRO A 135 -18.50 -4.66 14.03
N ALA A 136 -19.54 -5.47 14.28
CA ALA A 136 -19.43 -6.93 14.30
C ALA A 136 -19.08 -7.50 12.91
N ARG A 137 -19.75 -7.02 11.87
CA ARG A 137 -19.50 -7.46 10.49
C ARG A 137 -18.15 -7.01 9.99
N PHE A 138 -17.72 -5.80 10.34
CA PHE A 138 -16.39 -5.30 9.99
C PHE A 138 -15.28 -6.11 10.68
N ALA A 139 -15.46 -6.46 11.96
CA ALA A 139 -14.52 -7.31 12.68
C ALA A 139 -14.43 -8.71 12.02
N GLN A 140 -15.56 -9.30 11.63
CA GLN A 140 -15.61 -10.57 10.92
C GLN A 140 -14.89 -10.49 9.56
N LEU A 141 -15.11 -9.41 8.79
CA LEU A 141 -14.40 -9.18 7.52
C LEU A 141 -12.89 -9.15 7.73
N LYS A 142 -12.40 -8.42 8.74
CA LYS A 142 -10.96 -8.38 9.06
C LYS A 142 -10.43 -9.76 9.43
N GLU A 143 -11.15 -10.52 10.24
CA GLU A 143 -10.76 -11.89 10.60
C GLU A 143 -10.63 -12.78 9.36
N LEU A 144 -11.63 -12.75 8.47
CA LEU A 144 -11.61 -13.55 7.24
C LEU A 144 -10.45 -13.15 6.32
N LEU A 145 -10.18 -11.86 6.17
CA LEU A 145 -9.03 -11.36 5.40
C LEU A 145 -7.70 -11.79 6.02
N CYS A 146 -7.57 -11.79 7.35
CA CYS A 146 -6.37 -12.31 8.04
C CYS A 146 -6.18 -13.81 7.79
N ARG A 147 -7.25 -14.60 7.74
CA ARG A 147 -7.17 -16.03 7.41
C ARG A 147 -6.72 -16.25 5.96
N ILE A 148 -7.22 -15.44 5.02
CA ILE A 148 -6.77 -15.49 3.61
C ILE A 148 -5.30 -15.07 3.52
N TRP A 149 -4.89 -14.02 4.22
CA TRP A 149 -3.49 -13.57 4.25
C TRP A 149 -2.52 -14.70 4.65
N ASN A 150 -2.91 -15.52 5.62
CA ASN A 150 -2.10 -16.63 6.12
C ASN A 150 -2.28 -17.93 5.33
N SER A 151 -3.02 -17.90 4.22
CA SER A 151 -3.23 -19.10 3.41
C SER A 151 -2.03 -19.41 2.51
N ALA A 152 -1.83 -20.70 2.18
CA ALA A 152 -0.80 -21.14 1.26
C ALA A 152 -0.96 -20.61 -0.19
N LEU A 153 -2.10 -20.00 -0.53
CA LEU A 153 -2.32 -19.36 -1.83
C LEU A 153 -1.73 -17.94 -1.91
N VAL A 154 -1.31 -17.38 -0.77
CA VAL A 154 -0.78 -16.02 -0.68
C VAL A 154 0.74 -16.03 -0.45
N HIS A 155 1.28 -17.11 0.13
CA HIS A 155 2.71 -17.27 0.46
C HIS A 155 3.31 -18.52 -0.17
#